data_c0d08af0d3a958ed7457294977bb2b32
#
_entry.id   c0d08af0d3a958ed7457294977bb2b32
#
_cell.length_a   1.000
_cell.length_b   1.000
_cell.length_c   1.000
_cell.angle_alpha   90.00
_cell.angle_beta   90.00
_cell.angle_gamma   90.00
#
_symmetry.space_group_name_H-M   'P 1'
#
loop_
_entity.id
_entity.type
_entity.pdbx_description
1 polymer ?
#
loop_
_entity_poly.entity_id
_entity_poly.type
_entity_poly.pdbx_seq_one_letter_code
_entity_poly.pdbx_strand_id
1 'polypeptide(L)'
;MTALHTTTLADIMTRAVRYIAPGSTFQAAAHLMAQEHISSLLVGSTETSLGIITEVNILRALHERRPAETLVEAIMAAPLITAPPDLDLIKARQLVEKYNIRHLVIVDADGKTIGIVSETNFRLAIGGAIFRHLETLEGVMDRKIPHLPPSALLADGIAHMLANGVDYLIISDGGKPVGILTERDIPRLLNEYPEPQAIRLDQGMSLPLCSINLNESVSTALEAMTRHHLRHITVVDPAGRLVGVVSQHRLFEQLAVHQLETALISAERERENLRLASHFHLALSATGASSWKYFHAEDHCVLSDSLIALLDCASDNVPKTFADWLALVHPDDRARLNATVNAQKSKN
;
A
#
# COMPACT_ATOMS: atom_id res chain seq x y z
N MET A 1 -7.03 11.43 -4.07
CA MET A 1 -5.61 11.39 -3.70
C MET A 1 -5.27 12.13 -2.38
N THR A 2 -6.03 13.14 -1.98
CA THR A 2 -5.80 13.95 -0.77
C THR A 2 -5.91 13.14 0.54
N ALA A 3 -6.73 12.11 0.63
CA ALA A 3 -6.98 11.35 1.86
C ALA A 3 -5.80 10.50 2.36
N LEU A 4 -4.94 10.00 1.47
CA LEU A 4 -3.79 9.16 1.87
C LEU A 4 -2.63 9.96 2.49
N HIS A 5 -2.50 11.25 2.15
CA HIS A 5 -1.49 12.13 2.76
C HIS A 5 -1.91 12.68 4.12
N THR A 6 -3.18 12.56 4.49
CA THR A 6 -3.70 13.00 5.78
C THR A 6 -3.83 11.89 6.81
N THR A 7 -3.85 10.62 6.37
CA THR A 7 -3.92 9.44 7.25
C THR A 7 -2.52 9.06 7.73
N THR A 8 -2.37 8.91 9.02
CA THR A 8 -1.11 8.58 9.70
C THR A 8 -1.13 7.16 10.25
N LEU A 9 0.03 6.68 10.74
CA LEU A 9 0.10 5.38 11.42
C LEU A 9 -0.76 5.33 12.68
N ALA A 10 -0.92 6.47 13.38
CA ALA A 10 -1.78 6.58 14.57
C ALA A 10 -3.24 6.23 14.29
N ASP A 11 -3.72 6.50 13.06
CA ASP A 11 -5.11 6.28 12.64
C ASP A 11 -5.41 4.81 12.37
N ILE A 12 -4.36 4.02 12.02
CA ILE A 12 -4.52 2.64 11.56
C ILE A 12 -3.88 1.59 12.47
N MET A 13 -3.03 2.00 13.43
CA MET A 13 -2.32 1.06 14.29
C MET A 13 -3.25 0.30 15.24
N THR A 14 -2.91 -0.93 15.51
CA THR A 14 -3.47 -1.71 16.61
C THR A 14 -2.76 -1.31 17.89
N ARG A 15 -3.50 -0.73 18.84
CA ARG A 15 -2.95 -0.25 20.12
C ARG A 15 -2.78 -1.35 21.17
N ALA A 16 -3.59 -2.40 21.09
CA ALA A 16 -3.53 -3.55 21.99
C ALA A 16 -2.39 -4.51 21.59
N VAL A 17 -1.14 -4.07 21.79
CA VAL A 17 0.04 -4.87 21.48
C VAL A 17 0.19 -6.01 22.48
N ARG A 18 0.49 -7.21 21.99
CA ARG A 18 0.73 -8.38 22.84
C ARG A 18 2.22 -8.64 23.01
N TYR A 19 2.59 -9.00 24.22
CA TYR A 19 3.97 -9.25 24.62
C TYR A 19 4.16 -10.69 25.08
N ILE A 20 5.38 -11.16 24.91
CA ILE A 20 5.85 -12.42 25.47
C ILE A 20 7.19 -12.19 26.16
N ALA A 21 7.41 -12.84 27.32
CA ALA A 21 8.67 -12.72 28.04
C ALA A 21 9.82 -13.33 27.23
N PRO A 22 11.03 -12.75 27.27
CA PRO A 22 12.20 -13.26 26.54
C PRO A 22 12.52 -14.71 26.82
N GLY A 23 12.44 -15.15 28.09
CA GLY A 23 12.64 -16.54 28.49
C GLY A 23 11.52 -17.53 28.14
N SER A 24 10.50 -17.11 27.39
CA SER A 24 9.43 -18.01 26.93
C SER A 24 9.93 -18.86 25.76
N THR A 25 9.30 -20.03 25.57
CA THR A 25 9.58 -20.91 24.43
C THR A 25 8.84 -20.46 23.16
N PHE A 26 9.34 -20.86 21.99
CA PHE A 26 8.62 -20.58 20.76
C PHE A 26 7.29 -21.32 20.68
N GLN A 27 7.17 -22.47 21.33
CA GLN A 27 5.91 -23.21 21.45
C GLN A 27 4.88 -22.41 22.27
N ALA A 28 5.30 -21.77 23.37
CA ALA A 28 4.44 -20.85 24.13
C ALA A 28 4.00 -19.64 23.28
N ALA A 29 4.90 -19.09 22.45
CA ALA A 29 4.56 -18.03 21.51
C ALA A 29 3.53 -18.51 20.48
N ALA A 30 3.71 -19.67 19.86
CA ALA A 30 2.77 -20.26 18.93
C ALA A 30 1.40 -20.50 19.58
N HIS A 31 1.39 -21.01 20.82
CA HIS A 31 0.15 -21.19 21.58
C HIS A 31 -0.61 -19.88 21.76
N LEU A 32 0.07 -18.84 22.21
CA LEU A 32 -0.53 -17.52 22.42
C LEU A 32 -1.04 -16.89 21.11
N MET A 33 -0.27 -17.02 20.02
CA MET A 33 -0.69 -16.55 18.69
C MET A 33 -1.97 -17.25 18.23
N ALA A 34 -2.05 -18.58 18.38
CA ALA A 34 -3.22 -19.35 17.99
C ALA A 34 -4.45 -19.01 18.83
N GLN A 35 -4.27 -18.89 20.15
CA GLN A 35 -5.35 -18.59 21.09
C GLN A 35 -5.96 -17.20 20.86
N GLU A 36 -5.12 -16.20 20.60
CA GLU A 36 -5.55 -14.80 20.43
C GLU A 36 -5.76 -14.41 18.96
N HIS A 37 -5.56 -15.34 18.02
CA HIS A 37 -5.67 -15.10 16.57
C HIS A 37 -4.81 -13.94 16.07
N ILE A 38 -3.59 -13.82 16.58
CA ILE A 38 -2.63 -12.79 16.21
C ILE A 38 -1.43 -13.37 15.47
N SER A 39 -0.82 -12.56 14.60
CA SER A 39 0.30 -12.97 13.72
C SER A 39 1.67 -12.57 14.26
N SER A 40 1.73 -11.86 15.37
CA SER A 40 2.99 -11.39 15.96
C SER A 40 2.86 -11.11 17.44
N LEU A 41 4.00 -11.24 18.15
CA LEU A 41 4.17 -10.86 19.56
C LEU A 41 5.45 -10.05 19.68
N LEU A 42 5.45 -8.99 20.48
CA LEU A 42 6.69 -8.33 20.88
C LEU A 42 7.35 -9.11 22.01
N VAL A 43 8.65 -9.30 21.89
CA VAL A 43 9.46 -9.96 22.92
C VAL A 43 9.96 -8.89 23.88
N GLY A 44 9.60 -9.00 25.15
CA GLY A 44 9.94 -8.01 26.18
C GLY A 44 8.73 -7.52 26.97
N SER A 45 8.69 -6.21 27.21
CA SER A 45 7.61 -5.53 27.94
C SER A 45 7.22 -4.22 27.23
N THR A 46 6.22 -3.55 27.77
CA THR A 46 5.83 -2.19 27.33
C THR A 46 6.95 -1.17 27.44
N GLU A 47 7.83 -1.34 28.43
CA GLU A 47 8.95 -0.42 28.68
C GLU A 47 10.17 -0.74 27.79
N THR A 48 10.39 -2.03 27.48
CA THR A 48 11.55 -2.47 26.71
C THR A 48 11.17 -3.60 25.77
N SER A 49 11.06 -3.28 24.50
CA SER A 49 10.80 -4.27 23.44
C SER A 49 12.12 -4.67 22.78
N LEU A 50 12.51 -5.95 22.92
CA LEU A 50 13.79 -6.49 22.44
C LEU A 50 13.73 -6.93 20.98
N GLY A 51 12.58 -7.43 20.55
CA GLY A 51 12.38 -7.97 19.20
C GLY A 51 10.92 -8.30 18.93
N ILE A 52 10.66 -8.89 17.79
CA ILE A 52 9.35 -9.37 17.37
C ILE A 52 9.44 -10.83 16.96
N ILE A 53 8.46 -11.63 17.36
CA ILE A 53 8.26 -12.98 16.88
C ILE A 53 6.98 -13.01 16.05
N THR A 54 7.05 -13.62 14.87
CA THR A 54 5.97 -13.67 13.89
C THR A 54 5.69 -15.10 13.45
N GLU A 55 4.61 -15.34 12.74
CA GLU A 55 4.27 -16.63 12.12
C GLU A 55 5.45 -17.21 11.32
N VAL A 56 6.21 -16.35 10.59
CA VAL A 56 7.40 -16.75 9.83
C VAL A 56 8.52 -17.27 10.72
N ASN A 57 8.75 -16.66 11.89
CA ASN A 57 9.77 -17.12 12.82
C ASN A 57 9.42 -18.53 13.36
N ILE A 58 8.15 -18.74 13.67
CA ILE A 58 7.65 -20.05 14.12
C ILE A 58 7.80 -21.10 13.00
N LEU A 59 7.40 -20.75 11.77
CA LEU A 59 7.53 -21.63 10.60
C LEU A 59 8.98 -22.02 10.33
N ARG A 60 9.93 -21.09 10.44
CA ARG A 60 11.37 -21.38 10.29
C ARG A 60 11.88 -22.28 11.40
N ALA A 61 11.53 -21.98 12.65
CA ALA A 61 11.94 -22.82 13.79
C ALA A 61 11.45 -24.27 13.63
N LEU A 62 10.23 -24.44 13.15
CA LEU A 62 9.67 -25.75 12.84
C LEU A 62 10.43 -26.45 11.69
N HIS A 63 10.72 -25.73 10.60
CA HIS A 63 11.51 -26.25 9.47
C HIS A 63 12.91 -26.68 9.89
N GLU A 64 13.57 -25.88 10.72
CA GLU A 64 14.91 -26.17 11.27
C GLU A 64 14.90 -27.27 12.35
N ARG A 65 13.74 -27.82 12.67
CA ARG A 65 13.54 -28.81 13.72
C ARG A 65 14.08 -28.34 15.07
N ARG A 66 13.89 -27.05 15.39
CA ARG A 66 14.26 -26.52 16.69
C ARG A 66 13.52 -27.27 17.81
N PRO A 67 14.19 -27.58 18.94
CA PRO A 67 13.52 -28.16 20.11
C PRO A 67 12.39 -27.27 20.59
N ALA A 68 11.31 -27.84 21.12
CA ALA A 68 10.13 -27.10 21.62
C ALA A 68 10.49 -26.07 22.71
N GLU A 69 11.57 -26.32 23.44
CA GLU A 69 12.11 -25.50 24.52
C GLU A 69 12.96 -24.32 24.01
N THR A 70 13.18 -24.19 22.69
CA THR A 70 13.93 -23.07 22.11
C THR A 70 13.30 -21.75 22.53
N LEU A 71 14.09 -20.86 23.11
CA LEU A 71 13.61 -19.56 23.60
C LEU A 71 13.28 -18.62 22.43
N VAL A 72 12.27 -17.76 22.62
CA VAL A 72 11.84 -16.79 21.59
C VAL A 72 12.97 -15.83 21.19
N GLU A 73 13.89 -15.52 22.11
CA GLU A 73 15.06 -14.67 21.84
C GLU A 73 15.99 -15.26 20.78
N ALA A 74 16.05 -16.58 20.68
CA ALA A 74 16.90 -17.25 19.69
C ALA A 74 16.33 -17.24 18.27
N ILE A 75 15.03 -16.91 18.11
CA ILE A 75 14.33 -16.96 16.82
C ILE A 75 13.62 -15.67 16.47
N MET A 76 13.51 -14.69 17.37
CA MET A 76 12.89 -13.39 17.12
C MET A 76 13.65 -12.59 16.06
N ALA A 77 12.96 -11.70 15.40
CA ALA A 77 13.60 -10.66 14.57
C ALA A 77 13.99 -9.47 15.44
N ALA A 78 15.28 -9.11 15.39
CA ALA A 78 15.86 -7.97 16.08
C ALA A 78 17.01 -7.38 15.24
N PRO A 79 17.29 -6.04 15.32
CA PRO A 79 16.53 -5.04 16.07
C PRO A 79 15.14 -4.78 15.49
N LEU A 80 14.24 -4.19 16.29
CA LEU A 80 12.93 -3.77 15.82
C LEU A 80 13.03 -2.63 14.81
N ILE A 81 12.25 -2.71 13.76
CA ILE A 81 12.03 -1.58 12.86
C ILE A 81 10.84 -0.80 13.41
N THR A 82 11.08 0.46 13.74
CA THR A 82 10.10 1.33 14.41
C THR A 82 9.79 2.56 13.56
N ALA A 83 8.63 3.17 13.85
CA ALA A 83 8.21 4.43 13.24
C ALA A 83 7.42 5.28 14.24
N PRO A 84 7.42 6.62 14.10
CA PRO A 84 6.58 7.49 14.89
C PRO A 84 5.12 7.44 14.43
N PRO A 85 4.14 7.78 15.32
CA PRO A 85 2.71 7.65 15.02
C PRO A 85 2.19 8.62 13.96
N ASP A 86 2.86 9.76 13.76
CA ASP A 86 2.51 10.80 12.80
C ASP A 86 3.07 10.55 11.38
N LEU A 87 3.81 9.45 11.18
CA LEU A 87 4.31 9.09 9.86
C LEU A 87 3.14 8.79 8.92
N ASP A 88 3.16 9.39 7.72
CA ASP A 88 2.17 9.15 6.69
C ASP A 88 2.27 7.73 6.11
N LEU A 89 1.14 7.22 5.57
CA LEU A 89 1.05 5.84 5.08
C LEU A 89 2.00 5.53 3.92
N ILE A 90 2.34 6.51 3.09
CA ILE A 90 3.21 6.31 1.92
C ILE A 90 4.64 6.06 2.39
N LYS A 91 5.15 6.89 3.30
CA LYS A 91 6.49 6.72 3.89
C LYS A 91 6.57 5.46 4.75
N ALA A 92 5.53 5.18 5.53
CA ALA A 92 5.46 3.96 6.33
C ALA A 92 5.54 2.71 5.46
N ARG A 93 4.87 2.72 4.32
CA ARG A 93 4.94 1.64 3.34
C ARG A 93 6.35 1.47 2.75
N GLN A 94 7.02 2.57 2.39
CA GLN A 94 8.40 2.53 1.91
C GLN A 94 9.34 1.87 2.93
N LEU A 95 9.11 2.10 4.25
CA LEU A 95 9.86 1.40 5.31
C LEU A 95 9.58 -0.10 5.31
N VAL A 96 8.31 -0.50 5.22
CA VAL A 96 7.90 -1.92 5.19
C VAL A 96 8.56 -2.63 4.00
N GLU A 97 8.55 -2.03 2.82
CA GLU A 97 9.19 -2.58 1.61
C GLU A 97 10.73 -2.61 1.74
N LYS A 98 11.33 -1.50 2.17
CA LYS A 98 12.79 -1.39 2.31
C LYS A 98 13.38 -2.45 3.22
N TYR A 99 12.71 -2.75 4.32
CA TYR A 99 13.17 -3.72 5.31
C TYR A 99 12.56 -5.11 5.12
N ASN A 100 11.72 -5.29 4.11
CA ASN A 100 11.00 -6.54 3.81
C ASN A 100 10.31 -7.12 5.06
N ILE A 101 9.54 -6.27 5.75
CA ILE A 101 8.81 -6.60 6.98
C ILE A 101 7.30 -6.53 6.76
N ARG A 102 6.53 -7.30 7.53
CA ARG A 102 5.06 -7.28 7.50
C ARG A 102 4.45 -6.59 8.72
N HIS A 103 5.27 -6.22 9.69
CA HIS A 103 4.85 -5.56 10.92
C HIS A 103 5.79 -4.40 11.22
N LEU A 104 5.22 -3.23 11.43
CA LEU A 104 5.94 -2.02 11.80
C LEU A 104 5.55 -1.63 13.22
N VAL A 105 6.51 -1.52 14.11
CA VAL A 105 6.27 -1.17 15.52
C VAL A 105 6.21 0.34 15.66
N ILE A 106 5.19 0.84 16.32
CA ILE A 106 4.98 2.27 16.50
C ILE A 106 5.43 2.67 17.89
N VAL A 107 6.31 3.67 17.95
CA VAL A 107 6.87 4.18 19.20
C VAL A 107 6.57 5.67 19.37
N ASP A 108 6.43 6.10 20.62
CA ASP A 108 6.31 7.51 20.98
C ASP A 108 7.68 8.22 21.00
N ALA A 109 7.69 9.49 21.40
CA ALA A 109 8.91 10.31 21.46
C ALA A 109 9.94 9.79 22.46
N ASP A 110 9.51 9.03 23.47
CA ASP A 110 10.37 8.43 24.49
C ASP A 110 10.87 7.04 24.07
N GLY A 111 10.49 6.56 22.86
CA GLY A 111 10.86 5.24 22.35
C GLY A 111 10.00 4.10 22.89
N LYS A 112 8.94 4.37 23.61
CA LYS A 112 8.02 3.38 24.16
C LYS A 112 7.07 2.90 23.06
N THR A 113 6.82 1.59 23.01
CA THR A 113 5.87 1.02 22.05
C THR A 113 4.44 1.40 22.39
N ILE A 114 3.74 2.01 21.42
CA ILE A 114 2.34 2.46 21.54
C ILE A 114 1.39 1.74 20.57
N GLY A 115 1.93 0.98 19.63
CA GLY A 115 1.11 0.25 18.66
C GLY A 115 1.94 -0.59 17.70
N ILE A 116 1.22 -1.33 16.84
CA ILE A 116 1.78 -2.11 15.75
C ILE A 116 0.90 -1.94 14.52
N VAL A 117 1.52 -1.84 13.35
CA VAL A 117 0.82 -1.81 12.06
C VAL A 117 1.24 -3.01 11.24
N SER A 118 0.28 -3.77 10.76
CA SER A 118 0.44 -4.92 9.87
C SER A 118 -0.01 -4.59 8.45
N GLU A 119 0.33 -5.44 7.46
CA GLU A 119 -0.19 -5.32 6.09
C GLU A 119 -1.73 -5.24 6.04
N THR A 120 -2.41 -5.94 6.95
CA THR A 120 -3.89 -5.88 7.06
C THR A 120 -4.38 -4.47 7.44
N ASN A 121 -3.67 -3.77 8.35
CA ASN A 121 -4.02 -2.39 8.71
C ASN A 121 -3.87 -1.45 7.51
N PHE A 122 -2.77 -1.55 6.76
CA PHE A 122 -2.57 -0.77 5.54
C PHE A 122 -3.68 -1.02 4.51
N ARG A 123 -4.03 -2.29 4.27
CA ARG A 123 -5.09 -2.66 3.32
C ARG A 123 -6.44 -2.06 3.69
N LEU A 124 -6.82 -2.14 4.95
CA LEU A 124 -8.10 -1.59 5.44
C LEU A 124 -8.13 -0.06 5.30
N ALA A 125 -7.01 0.61 5.57
CA ALA A 125 -6.92 2.07 5.48
C ALA A 125 -6.95 2.59 4.03
N ILE A 126 -6.29 1.88 3.11
CA ILE A 126 -6.23 2.27 1.70
C ILE A 126 -7.60 2.10 1.01
N GLY A 127 -8.40 1.16 1.48
CA GLY A 127 -9.76 0.92 0.99
C GLY A 127 -9.87 0.42 -0.45
N GLY A 128 -11.04 -0.14 -0.81
CA GLY A 128 -11.28 -0.72 -2.14
C GLY A 128 -11.33 0.29 -3.29
N ALA A 129 -11.37 1.61 -3.02
CA ALA A 129 -11.51 2.62 -4.07
C ALA A 129 -10.30 2.70 -5.01
N ILE A 130 -9.09 2.45 -4.49
CA ILE A 130 -7.85 2.53 -5.27
C ILE A 130 -7.70 1.32 -6.19
N PHE A 131 -8.22 0.15 -5.78
CA PHE A 131 -8.15 -1.09 -6.57
C PHE A 131 -9.09 -1.10 -7.79
N ARG A 132 -9.99 -0.11 -7.92
CA ARG A 132 -10.89 0.00 -9.08
C ARG A 132 -10.17 0.24 -10.42
N HIS A 133 -8.90 0.65 -10.37
CA HIS A 133 -8.08 0.84 -11.57
C HIS A 133 -7.36 -0.44 -12.03
N LEU A 134 -7.36 -1.50 -11.20
CA LEU A 134 -6.84 -2.81 -11.58
C LEU A 134 -7.93 -3.58 -12.33
N GLU A 135 -7.80 -3.67 -13.66
CA GLU A 135 -8.89 -4.14 -14.52
C GLU A 135 -9.07 -5.65 -14.50
N THR A 136 -8.00 -6.44 -14.39
CA THR A 136 -8.07 -7.90 -14.53
C THR A 136 -7.32 -8.63 -13.44
N LEU A 137 -7.84 -9.82 -13.05
CA LEU A 137 -7.15 -10.73 -12.13
C LEU A 137 -5.80 -11.20 -12.67
N GLU A 138 -5.69 -11.32 -13.99
CA GLU A 138 -4.44 -11.75 -14.64
C GLU A 138 -3.26 -10.82 -14.38
N GLY A 139 -3.51 -9.53 -14.21
CA GLY A 139 -2.49 -8.52 -13.93
C GLY A 139 -1.99 -8.54 -12.49
N VAL A 140 -2.78 -9.09 -11.55
CA VAL A 140 -2.51 -9.03 -10.11
C VAL A 140 -2.26 -10.39 -9.46
N MET A 141 -2.57 -11.50 -10.15
CA MET A 141 -2.39 -12.85 -9.61
C MET A 141 -0.97 -13.37 -9.80
N ASP A 142 -0.52 -14.17 -8.85
CA ASP A 142 0.66 -15.00 -9.01
C ASP A 142 0.32 -16.24 -9.83
N ARG A 143 1.09 -16.48 -10.89
CA ARG A 143 0.95 -17.65 -11.77
C ARG A 143 1.88 -18.79 -11.38
N LYS A 144 2.99 -18.49 -10.70
CA LYS A 144 3.91 -19.47 -10.12
C LYS A 144 3.40 -19.87 -8.74
N ILE A 145 2.48 -20.83 -8.72
CA ILE A 145 1.77 -21.21 -7.51
C ILE A 145 2.48 -22.40 -6.88
N PRO A 146 3.05 -22.29 -5.67
CA PRO A 146 3.54 -23.43 -4.95
C PRO A 146 2.36 -24.33 -4.58
N HIS A 147 2.38 -25.58 -5.01
CA HIS A 147 1.32 -26.54 -4.73
C HIS A 147 1.87 -27.94 -4.52
N LEU A 148 1.19 -28.70 -3.69
CA LEU A 148 1.49 -30.10 -3.38
C LEU A 148 0.19 -30.90 -3.31
N PRO A 149 0.27 -32.25 -3.47
CA PRO A 149 -0.89 -33.11 -3.32
C PRO A 149 -1.32 -33.23 -1.83
N PRO A 150 -2.59 -33.56 -1.55
CA PRO A 150 -3.11 -33.75 -0.18
C PRO A 150 -2.31 -34.76 0.66
N SER A 151 -1.68 -35.76 0.00
CA SER A 151 -0.90 -36.81 0.65
C SER A 151 0.52 -36.39 1.06
N ALA A 152 1.03 -35.25 0.60
CA ALA A 152 2.34 -34.76 0.99
C ALA A 152 2.36 -34.40 2.49
N LEU A 153 3.55 -34.37 3.09
CA LEU A 153 3.72 -34.04 4.50
C LEU A 153 3.74 -32.52 4.73
N LEU A 154 3.35 -32.10 5.92
CA LEU A 154 3.44 -30.70 6.33
C LEU A 154 4.89 -30.19 6.25
N ALA A 155 5.88 -31.03 6.59
CA ALA A 155 7.29 -30.71 6.45
C ALA A 155 7.67 -30.29 5.01
N ASP A 156 7.16 -31.02 4.01
CA ASP A 156 7.38 -30.70 2.59
C ASP A 156 6.71 -29.39 2.20
N GLY A 157 5.48 -29.18 2.72
CA GLY A 157 4.74 -27.94 2.54
C GLY A 157 5.49 -26.71 3.06
N ILE A 158 6.00 -26.79 4.29
CA ILE A 158 6.79 -25.73 4.91
C ILE A 158 8.07 -25.47 4.11
N ALA A 159 8.79 -26.52 3.70
CA ALA A 159 9.99 -26.40 2.88
C ALA A 159 9.68 -25.70 1.54
N HIS A 160 8.56 -26.02 0.90
CA HIS A 160 8.09 -25.38 -0.33
C HIS A 160 7.76 -23.89 -0.14
N MET A 161 7.08 -23.52 0.95
CA MET A 161 6.78 -22.11 1.27
C MET A 161 8.07 -21.30 1.46
N LEU A 162 9.02 -21.82 2.24
CA LEU A 162 10.31 -21.16 2.48
C LEU A 162 11.16 -21.03 1.22
N ALA A 163 11.26 -22.10 0.43
CA ALA A 163 12.04 -22.11 -0.80
C ALA A 163 11.54 -21.12 -1.86
N ASN A 164 10.23 -20.87 -1.90
CA ASN A 164 9.60 -19.94 -2.82
C ASN A 164 9.40 -18.53 -2.23
N GLY A 165 9.70 -18.32 -0.94
CA GLY A 165 9.55 -17.03 -0.27
C GLY A 165 8.09 -16.55 -0.16
N VAL A 166 7.14 -17.50 -0.05
CA VAL A 166 5.71 -17.22 0.02
C VAL A 166 5.11 -17.67 1.35
N ASP A 167 4.03 -17.04 1.75
CA ASP A 167 3.32 -17.29 3.01
C ASP A 167 2.14 -18.27 2.86
N TYR A 168 2.04 -18.93 1.70
CA TYR A 168 0.97 -19.91 1.41
C TYR A 168 1.48 -21.08 0.55
N LEU A 169 0.72 -22.16 0.60
CA LEU A 169 0.83 -23.32 -0.26
C LEU A 169 -0.58 -23.79 -0.65
N ILE A 170 -0.82 -24.00 -1.94
CA ILE A 170 -2.08 -24.57 -2.39
C ILE A 170 -1.99 -26.09 -2.37
N ILE A 171 -2.97 -26.73 -1.76
CA ILE A 171 -3.13 -28.17 -1.84
C ILE A 171 -4.04 -28.46 -3.04
N SER A 172 -3.52 -29.24 -4.00
CA SER A 172 -4.24 -29.52 -5.24
C SER A 172 -4.30 -31.02 -5.53
N ASP A 173 -5.46 -31.48 -6.03
CA ASP A 173 -5.68 -32.85 -6.49
C ASP A 173 -6.14 -32.83 -7.94
N GLY A 174 -5.42 -33.51 -8.82
CA GLY A 174 -5.72 -33.54 -10.26
C GLY A 174 -5.76 -32.14 -10.91
N GLY A 175 -4.96 -31.17 -10.40
CA GLY A 175 -4.92 -29.78 -10.88
C GLY A 175 -6.05 -28.89 -10.35
N LYS A 176 -6.95 -29.43 -9.53
CA LYS A 176 -7.98 -28.65 -8.84
C LYS A 176 -7.52 -28.28 -7.43
N PRO A 177 -7.69 -27.03 -7.00
CA PRO A 177 -7.34 -26.63 -5.65
C PRO A 177 -8.38 -27.22 -4.66
N VAL A 178 -7.91 -27.90 -3.62
CA VAL A 178 -8.75 -28.55 -2.60
C VAL A 178 -8.59 -27.98 -1.22
N GLY A 179 -7.50 -27.24 -0.97
CA GLY A 179 -7.23 -26.58 0.30
C GLY A 179 -6.08 -25.60 0.21
N ILE A 180 -5.82 -24.88 1.28
CA ILE A 180 -4.71 -23.96 1.44
C ILE A 180 -4.03 -24.18 2.79
N LEU A 181 -2.72 -24.12 2.80
CA LEU A 181 -1.91 -23.99 4.02
C LEU A 181 -1.25 -22.61 4.01
N THR A 182 -1.31 -21.91 5.13
CA THR A 182 -0.68 -20.59 5.29
C THR A 182 0.21 -20.57 6.54
N GLU A 183 1.09 -19.58 6.64
CA GLU A 183 1.89 -19.36 7.86
C GLU A 183 1.00 -19.26 9.12
N ARG A 184 -0.21 -18.73 8.97
CA ARG A 184 -1.20 -18.58 10.05
C ARG A 184 -1.68 -19.92 10.61
N ASP A 185 -1.64 -21.01 9.82
CA ASP A 185 -2.04 -22.34 10.25
C ASP A 185 -0.99 -23.00 11.15
N ILE A 186 0.28 -22.59 11.04
CA ILE A 186 1.40 -23.23 11.75
C ILE A 186 1.27 -23.16 13.27
N PRO A 187 0.96 -22.00 13.91
CA PRO A 187 0.73 -21.94 15.35
C PRO A 187 -0.39 -22.86 15.83
N ARG A 188 -1.47 -22.96 15.06
CA ARG A 188 -2.59 -23.89 15.34
C ARG A 188 -2.14 -25.35 15.28
N LEU A 189 -1.44 -25.73 14.21
CA LEU A 189 -0.98 -27.10 14.00
C LEU A 189 0.04 -27.56 15.05
N LEU A 190 0.90 -26.65 15.53
CA LEU A 190 1.80 -26.92 16.65
C LEU A 190 1.06 -27.24 17.95
N ASN A 191 -0.13 -26.70 18.15
CA ASN A 191 -0.95 -26.95 19.32
C ASN A 191 -1.78 -28.24 19.20
N GLU A 192 -2.23 -28.56 17.98
CA GLU A 192 -3.10 -29.69 17.72
C GLU A 192 -2.35 -31.04 17.62
N TYR A 193 -1.09 -30.98 17.13
CA TYR A 193 -0.33 -32.20 16.83
C TYR A 193 1.02 -32.19 17.56
N PRO A 194 1.38 -33.27 18.27
CA PRO A 194 2.70 -33.42 18.93
C PRO A 194 3.87 -33.38 17.93
N GLU A 195 3.66 -33.97 16.74
CA GLU A 195 4.63 -34.04 15.65
C GLU A 195 4.00 -33.45 14.37
N PRO A 196 3.79 -32.12 14.30
CA PRO A 196 3.04 -31.54 13.19
C PRO A 196 3.74 -31.73 11.84
N GLN A 197 5.05 -31.87 11.82
CA GLN A 197 5.82 -32.09 10.59
C GLN A 197 5.46 -33.43 9.89
N ALA A 198 5.01 -34.43 10.64
CA ALA A 198 4.69 -35.77 10.14
C ALA A 198 3.24 -35.91 9.64
N ILE A 199 2.39 -34.91 9.86
CA ILE A 199 1.00 -34.98 9.36
C ILE A 199 0.93 -34.75 7.85
N ARG A 200 -0.10 -35.28 7.22
CA ARG A 200 -0.41 -35.04 5.81
C ARG A 200 -1.04 -33.65 5.65
N LEU A 201 -0.86 -33.04 4.47
CA LEU A 201 -1.42 -31.71 4.18
C LEU A 201 -2.95 -31.72 4.26
N ASP A 202 -3.63 -32.80 3.88
CA ASP A 202 -5.10 -32.91 4.00
C ASP A 202 -5.62 -32.85 5.46
N GLN A 203 -4.78 -33.16 6.43
CA GLN A 203 -5.10 -33.04 7.85
C GLN A 203 -4.86 -31.65 8.43
N GLY A 204 -3.92 -30.87 7.84
CA GLY A 204 -3.50 -29.57 8.34
C GLY A 204 -4.02 -28.36 7.56
N MET A 205 -4.49 -28.58 6.32
CA MET A 205 -4.96 -27.49 5.44
C MET A 205 -6.22 -26.81 5.97
N SER A 206 -6.37 -25.55 5.63
CA SER A 206 -7.58 -24.78 5.93
C SER A 206 -8.67 -24.98 4.87
N LEU A 207 -9.91 -25.13 5.34
CA LEU A 207 -11.14 -25.34 4.57
C LEU A 207 -12.29 -24.46 5.14
N PRO A 208 -13.30 -24.06 4.32
CA PRO A 208 -13.38 -24.26 2.86
C PRO A 208 -12.43 -23.35 2.10
N LEU A 209 -11.94 -23.82 0.97
CA LEU A 209 -11.13 -22.98 0.08
C LEU A 209 -12.01 -21.98 -0.66
N CYS A 210 -11.67 -20.71 -0.59
CA CYS A 210 -12.34 -19.67 -1.36
C CYS A 210 -11.65 -19.51 -2.73
N SER A 211 -12.44 -19.67 -3.80
CA SER A 211 -11.98 -19.53 -5.18
C SER A 211 -12.87 -18.57 -5.94
N ILE A 212 -12.27 -17.85 -6.90
CA ILE A 212 -12.97 -16.99 -7.86
C ILE A 212 -12.62 -17.40 -9.29
N ASN A 213 -13.52 -17.11 -10.23
CA ASN A 213 -13.26 -17.38 -11.63
C ASN A 213 -12.31 -16.32 -12.22
N LEU A 214 -11.44 -16.74 -13.14
CA LEU A 214 -10.48 -15.85 -13.82
C LEU A 214 -11.15 -14.63 -14.48
N ASN A 215 -12.39 -14.79 -14.94
CA ASN A 215 -13.14 -13.73 -15.61
C ASN A 215 -13.79 -12.71 -14.65
N GLU A 216 -13.66 -12.92 -13.34
CA GLU A 216 -14.19 -11.98 -12.35
C GLU A 216 -13.25 -10.80 -12.15
N SER A 217 -13.77 -9.73 -11.50
CA SER A 217 -13.00 -8.52 -11.29
C SER A 217 -12.09 -8.60 -10.05
N VAL A 218 -11.05 -7.77 -10.02
CA VAL A 218 -10.21 -7.58 -8.82
C VAL A 218 -11.06 -7.10 -7.64
N SER A 219 -12.11 -6.29 -7.89
CA SER A 219 -13.03 -5.84 -6.85
C SER A 219 -13.77 -7.01 -6.20
N THR A 220 -14.23 -7.99 -7.00
CA THR A 220 -14.88 -9.23 -6.49
C THR A 220 -13.93 -10.01 -5.58
N ALA A 221 -12.65 -10.14 -5.99
CA ALA A 221 -11.64 -10.78 -5.15
C ALA A 221 -11.45 -10.08 -3.82
N LEU A 222 -11.32 -8.74 -3.83
CA LEU A 222 -11.15 -7.93 -2.63
C LEU A 222 -12.36 -7.99 -1.69
N GLU A 223 -13.56 -7.97 -2.24
CA GLU A 223 -14.79 -8.14 -1.45
C GLU A 223 -14.84 -9.50 -0.77
N ALA A 224 -14.51 -10.57 -1.50
CA ALA A 224 -14.43 -11.91 -0.95
C ALA A 224 -13.35 -12.03 0.15
N MET A 225 -12.16 -11.49 -0.11
CA MET A 225 -11.06 -11.44 0.88
C MET A 225 -11.47 -10.67 2.14
N THR A 226 -12.19 -9.57 1.98
CA THR A 226 -12.65 -8.75 3.11
C THR A 226 -13.74 -9.44 3.90
N ARG A 227 -14.76 -9.97 3.21
CA ARG A 227 -15.91 -10.65 3.81
C ARG A 227 -15.52 -11.89 4.63
N HIS A 228 -14.55 -12.63 4.11
CA HIS A 228 -14.10 -13.89 4.71
C HIS A 228 -12.78 -13.79 5.49
N HIS A 229 -12.27 -12.56 5.69
CA HIS A 229 -10.98 -12.28 6.37
C HIS A 229 -9.79 -13.07 5.80
N LEU A 230 -9.77 -13.27 4.47
CA LEU A 230 -8.75 -14.03 3.76
C LEU A 230 -7.57 -13.13 3.36
N ARG A 231 -6.37 -13.71 3.40
CA ARG A 231 -5.16 -13.09 2.83
C ARG A 231 -4.87 -13.56 1.41
N HIS A 232 -5.46 -14.70 1.01
CA HIS A 232 -5.26 -15.35 -0.28
C HIS A 232 -6.59 -15.81 -0.82
N ILE A 233 -6.76 -15.72 -2.14
CA ILE A 233 -7.90 -16.28 -2.85
C ILE A 233 -7.38 -16.98 -4.10
N THR A 234 -7.83 -18.20 -4.34
CA THR A 234 -7.43 -18.95 -5.53
C THR A 234 -8.23 -18.49 -6.75
N VAL A 235 -7.54 -18.43 -7.88
CA VAL A 235 -8.16 -18.12 -9.18
C VAL A 235 -8.25 -19.42 -9.98
N VAL A 236 -9.44 -19.72 -10.48
CA VAL A 236 -9.70 -20.93 -11.26
C VAL A 236 -10.23 -20.60 -12.65
N ASP A 237 -9.94 -21.48 -13.61
CA ASP A 237 -10.53 -21.41 -14.94
C ASP A 237 -11.99 -21.92 -14.92
N PRO A 238 -12.76 -21.81 -16.00
CA PRO A 238 -14.13 -22.32 -16.06
C PRO A 238 -14.26 -23.84 -15.85
N ALA A 239 -13.17 -24.62 -15.99
CA ALA A 239 -13.12 -26.03 -15.68
C ALA A 239 -12.80 -26.33 -14.19
N GLY A 240 -12.62 -25.28 -13.38
CA GLY A 240 -12.26 -25.37 -11.97
C GLY A 240 -10.79 -25.72 -11.71
N ARG A 241 -9.91 -25.54 -12.71
CA ARG A 241 -8.48 -25.77 -12.56
C ARG A 241 -7.79 -24.52 -12.01
N LEU A 242 -6.82 -24.72 -11.14
CA LEU A 242 -6.02 -23.66 -10.54
C LEU A 242 -5.18 -22.94 -11.63
N VAL A 243 -5.34 -21.63 -11.76
CA VAL A 243 -4.60 -20.79 -12.73
C VAL A 243 -3.84 -19.64 -12.08
N GLY A 244 -4.18 -19.29 -10.84
CA GLY A 244 -3.53 -18.21 -10.12
C GLY A 244 -3.90 -18.15 -8.64
N VAL A 245 -3.19 -17.32 -7.90
CA VAL A 245 -3.55 -16.91 -6.52
C VAL A 245 -3.42 -15.40 -6.44
N VAL A 246 -4.44 -14.75 -5.91
CA VAL A 246 -4.36 -13.33 -5.54
C VAL A 246 -4.08 -13.26 -4.06
N SER A 247 -2.96 -12.66 -3.67
CA SER A 247 -2.61 -12.42 -2.27
C SER A 247 -2.78 -10.94 -1.90
N GLN A 248 -3.01 -10.66 -0.61
CA GLN A 248 -3.02 -9.28 -0.10
C GLN A 248 -1.70 -8.58 -0.38
N HIS A 249 -0.59 -9.29 -0.21
CA HIS A 249 0.76 -8.79 -0.47
C HIS A 249 0.92 -8.37 -1.93
N ARG A 250 0.51 -9.21 -2.88
CA ARG A 250 0.59 -8.93 -4.31
C ARG A 250 -0.24 -7.71 -4.73
N LEU A 251 -1.47 -7.62 -4.21
CA LEU A 251 -2.31 -6.44 -4.43
C LEU A 251 -1.65 -5.17 -3.88
N PHE A 252 -1.01 -5.28 -2.74
CA PHE A 252 -0.31 -4.17 -2.10
C PHE A 252 0.93 -3.72 -2.90
N GLU A 253 1.71 -4.65 -3.47
CA GLU A 253 2.83 -4.34 -4.37
C GLU A 253 2.36 -3.61 -5.64
N GLN A 254 1.29 -4.07 -6.26
CA GLN A 254 0.74 -3.45 -7.47
C GLN A 254 0.28 -2.00 -7.24
N LEU A 255 -0.25 -1.72 -6.05
CA LEU A 255 -0.58 -0.34 -5.67
C LEU A 255 0.64 0.58 -5.63
N ALA A 256 1.79 0.07 -5.16
CA ALA A 256 3.03 0.85 -5.12
C ALA A 256 3.47 1.25 -6.50
N VAL A 257 3.50 0.29 -7.42
CA VAL A 257 3.88 0.53 -8.81
C VAL A 257 2.98 1.58 -9.45
N HIS A 258 1.67 1.43 -9.31
CA HIS A 258 0.71 2.38 -9.88
C HIS A 258 0.83 3.80 -9.30
N GLN A 259 1.05 3.93 -7.98
CA GLN A 259 1.26 5.23 -7.36
C GLN A 259 2.55 5.90 -7.84
N LEU A 260 3.62 5.14 -7.99
CA LEU A 260 4.90 5.62 -8.50
C LEU A 260 4.77 6.09 -9.96
N GLU A 261 4.11 5.31 -10.81
CA GLU A 261 3.84 5.68 -12.21
C GLU A 261 3.01 6.96 -12.30
N THR A 262 1.95 7.08 -11.50
CA THR A 262 1.10 8.27 -11.46
C THR A 262 1.86 9.50 -11.00
N ALA A 263 2.72 9.37 -9.99
CA ALA A 263 3.57 10.44 -9.50
C ALA A 263 4.61 10.88 -10.54
N LEU A 264 5.23 9.94 -11.24
CA LEU A 264 6.17 10.22 -12.33
C LEU A 264 5.48 10.98 -13.48
N ILE A 265 4.31 10.52 -13.93
CA ILE A 265 3.54 11.19 -14.99
C ILE A 265 3.16 12.61 -14.57
N SER A 266 2.78 12.81 -13.29
CA SER A 266 2.45 14.15 -12.77
C SER A 266 3.67 15.06 -12.77
N ALA A 267 4.82 14.56 -12.31
CA ALA A 267 6.07 15.32 -12.26
C ALA A 267 6.58 15.68 -13.66
N GLU A 268 6.46 14.76 -14.62
CA GLU A 268 6.81 15.03 -16.02
C GLU A 268 5.93 16.11 -16.64
N ARG A 269 4.60 16.05 -16.39
CA ARG A 269 3.66 17.10 -16.84
C ARG A 269 3.98 18.46 -16.24
N GLU A 270 4.28 18.51 -14.96
CA GLU A 270 4.65 19.75 -14.28
C GLU A 270 5.95 20.32 -14.86
N ARG A 271 6.95 19.47 -15.07
CA ARG A 271 8.22 19.86 -15.69
C ARG A 271 8.03 20.39 -17.12
N GLU A 272 7.19 19.75 -17.93
CA GLU A 272 6.89 20.19 -19.29
C GLU A 272 6.12 21.52 -19.28
N ASN A 273 5.16 21.70 -18.37
CA ASN A 273 4.45 22.96 -18.20
C ASN A 273 5.39 24.12 -17.82
N LEU A 274 6.34 23.87 -16.90
CA LEU A 274 7.36 24.86 -16.52
C LEU A 274 8.27 25.19 -17.70
N ARG A 275 8.66 24.19 -18.50
CA ARG A 275 9.47 24.38 -19.69
C ARG A 275 8.75 25.21 -20.74
N LEU A 276 7.48 24.90 -21.01
CA LEU A 276 6.65 25.67 -21.95
C LEU A 276 6.46 27.12 -21.49
N ALA A 277 6.20 27.33 -20.19
CA ALA A 277 6.09 28.65 -19.60
C ALA A 277 7.40 29.45 -19.74
N SER A 278 8.54 28.79 -19.50
CA SER A 278 9.87 29.41 -19.67
C SER A 278 10.15 29.77 -21.12
N HIS A 279 9.88 28.86 -22.07
CA HIS A 279 10.03 29.12 -23.51
C HIS A 279 9.12 30.25 -23.99
N PHE A 280 7.86 30.28 -23.51
CA PHE A 280 6.93 31.35 -23.82
C PHE A 280 7.45 32.72 -23.30
N HIS A 281 7.96 32.75 -22.07
CA HIS A 281 8.53 33.94 -21.47
C HIS A 281 9.77 34.44 -22.25
N LEU A 282 10.66 33.53 -22.65
CA LEU A 282 11.82 33.85 -23.49
C LEU A 282 11.43 34.40 -24.86
N ALA A 283 10.43 33.79 -25.50
CA ALA A 283 9.92 34.23 -26.80
C ALA A 283 9.31 35.63 -26.71
N LEU A 284 8.53 35.92 -25.68
CA LEU A 284 8.00 37.27 -25.43
C LEU A 284 9.12 38.31 -25.20
N SER A 285 10.11 37.96 -24.40
CA SER A 285 11.25 38.82 -24.12
C SER A 285 12.09 39.13 -25.38
N ALA A 286 12.32 38.10 -26.22
CA ALA A 286 13.09 38.24 -27.46
C ALA A 286 12.38 39.08 -28.53
N THR A 287 11.06 39.11 -28.53
CA THR A 287 10.25 39.90 -29.49
C THR A 287 9.88 41.29 -28.97
N GLY A 288 10.22 41.62 -27.72
CA GLY A 288 9.76 42.83 -27.05
C GLY A 288 8.24 42.85 -26.81
N ALA A 289 7.59 41.70 -26.95
CA ALA A 289 6.16 41.59 -26.74
C ALA A 289 5.84 41.58 -25.24
N SER A 290 4.73 42.19 -24.88
CA SER A 290 4.19 42.22 -23.54
C SER A 290 2.97 41.33 -23.44
N SER A 291 2.72 40.74 -22.29
CA SER A 291 1.56 39.84 -22.07
C SER A 291 0.75 40.26 -20.84
N TRP A 292 -0.51 39.88 -20.86
CA TRP A 292 -1.38 39.95 -19.70
C TRP A 292 -2.27 38.72 -19.62
N LYS A 293 -2.69 38.38 -18.41
CA LYS A 293 -3.63 37.29 -18.16
C LYS A 293 -4.80 37.81 -17.36
N TYR A 294 -6.00 37.31 -17.70
CA TYR A 294 -7.20 37.61 -16.94
C TYR A 294 -7.85 36.34 -16.42
N PHE A 295 -8.01 36.28 -15.11
CA PHE A 295 -8.65 35.17 -14.40
C PHE A 295 -10.12 35.53 -14.18
N HIS A 296 -11.00 34.95 -15.00
CA HIS A 296 -12.42 35.28 -15.03
C HIS A 296 -13.16 35.00 -13.72
N ALA A 297 -12.79 33.92 -12.98
CA ALA A 297 -13.47 33.53 -11.74
C ALA A 297 -13.18 34.50 -10.58
N GLU A 298 -12.03 35.15 -10.60
CA GLU A 298 -11.52 35.99 -9.51
C GLU A 298 -11.56 37.50 -9.87
N ASP A 299 -11.98 37.81 -11.10
CA ASP A 299 -11.86 39.16 -11.71
C ASP A 299 -10.47 39.76 -11.49
N HIS A 300 -9.42 38.97 -11.76
CA HIS A 300 -8.06 39.37 -11.50
C HIS A 300 -7.21 39.40 -12.77
N CYS A 301 -6.44 40.50 -12.96
CA CYS A 301 -5.50 40.68 -14.05
C CYS A 301 -4.06 40.56 -13.56
N VAL A 302 -3.22 39.85 -14.31
CA VAL A 302 -1.76 39.78 -14.12
C VAL A 302 -1.08 40.29 -15.38
N LEU A 303 -0.27 41.34 -15.24
CA LEU A 303 0.48 41.94 -16.32
C LEU A 303 1.95 41.49 -16.23
N SER A 304 2.61 41.31 -17.38
CA SER A 304 4.06 41.09 -17.42
C SER A 304 4.82 42.39 -17.04
N ASP A 305 6.01 42.24 -16.47
CA ASP A 305 6.88 43.39 -16.10
C ASP A 305 7.15 44.31 -17.29
N SER A 306 7.30 43.71 -18.48
CA SER A 306 7.46 44.47 -19.72
C SER A 306 6.23 45.32 -20.07
N LEU A 307 5.01 44.82 -19.76
CA LEU A 307 3.79 45.59 -19.99
C LEU A 307 3.64 46.71 -18.96
N ILE A 308 3.97 46.45 -17.68
CA ILE A 308 3.97 47.44 -16.61
C ILE A 308 4.92 48.58 -16.94
N ALA A 309 6.14 48.25 -17.41
CA ALA A 309 7.12 49.23 -17.83
C ALA A 309 6.68 50.02 -19.09
N LEU A 310 6.03 49.36 -20.06
CA LEU A 310 5.51 50.02 -21.27
C LEU A 310 4.38 50.98 -20.96
N LEU A 311 3.55 50.70 -19.94
CA LEU A 311 2.43 51.53 -19.52
C LEU A 311 2.83 52.67 -18.56
N ASP A 312 4.10 52.70 -18.16
CA ASP A 312 4.63 53.64 -17.17
C ASP A 312 3.80 53.71 -15.88
N CYS A 313 3.31 52.53 -15.47
CA CYS A 313 2.51 52.41 -14.27
C CYS A 313 3.40 52.41 -13.02
N ALA A 314 3.15 53.33 -12.07
CA ALA A 314 3.75 53.20 -10.74
C ALA A 314 3.30 51.92 -10.07
N SER A 315 4.15 51.30 -9.22
CA SER A 315 3.91 50.01 -8.56
C SER A 315 2.56 49.93 -7.81
N ASP A 316 2.04 51.06 -7.34
CA ASP A 316 0.77 51.14 -6.62
C ASP A 316 -0.45 51.26 -7.54
N ASN A 317 -0.25 51.51 -8.84
CA ASN A 317 -1.29 51.76 -9.85
C ASN A 317 -1.38 50.66 -10.91
N VAL A 318 -0.80 49.50 -10.67
CA VAL A 318 -0.91 48.37 -11.59
C VAL A 318 -2.37 47.84 -11.60
N PRO A 319 -3.01 47.74 -12.78
CA PRO A 319 -4.38 47.22 -12.90
C PRO A 319 -4.52 45.82 -12.28
N LYS A 320 -5.49 45.67 -11.38
CA LYS A 320 -5.75 44.38 -10.71
C LYS A 320 -7.02 43.72 -11.22
N THR A 321 -7.96 44.48 -11.73
CA THR A 321 -9.24 43.99 -12.28
C THR A 321 -9.32 44.24 -13.77
N PHE A 322 -10.28 43.56 -14.45
CA PHE A 322 -10.54 43.82 -15.85
C PHE A 322 -11.00 45.27 -16.10
N ALA A 323 -11.76 45.83 -15.17
CA ALA A 323 -12.23 47.23 -15.27
C ALA A 323 -11.04 48.22 -15.19
N ASP A 324 -10.08 48.00 -14.28
CA ASP A 324 -8.86 48.85 -14.18
C ASP A 324 -8.04 48.75 -15.47
N TRP A 325 -7.88 47.54 -16.02
CA TRP A 325 -7.20 47.31 -17.28
C TRP A 325 -7.88 48.00 -18.44
N LEU A 326 -9.21 47.87 -18.55
CA LEU A 326 -10.01 48.49 -19.60
C LEU A 326 -9.93 50.04 -19.57
N ALA A 327 -9.76 50.61 -18.38
CA ALA A 327 -9.59 52.05 -18.22
C ALA A 327 -8.31 52.59 -18.88
N LEU A 328 -7.24 51.81 -18.97
CA LEU A 328 -5.98 52.15 -19.63
C LEU A 328 -6.04 52.01 -21.16
N VAL A 329 -7.03 51.30 -21.69
CA VAL A 329 -7.17 51.10 -23.14
C VAL A 329 -7.77 52.32 -23.78
N HIS A 330 -7.29 52.67 -25.00
CA HIS A 330 -7.81 53.81 -25.75
C HIS A 330 -9.34 53.70 -25.91
N PRO A 331 -10.11 54.77 -25.76
CA PRO A 331 -11.57 54.74 -25.81
C PRO A 331 -12.16 54.00 -27.01
N ASP A 332 -11.57 54.18 -28.20
CA ASP A 332 -12.05 53.56 -29.45
C ASP A 332 -11.88 52.04 -29.49
N ASP A 333 -10.92 51.49 -28.72
CA ASP A 333 -10.63 50.03 -28.67
C ASP A 333 -11.37 49.30 -27.52
N ARG A 334 -11.91 50.02 -26.55
CA ARG A 334 -12.57 49.44 -25.36
C ARG A 334 -13.73 48.55 -25.71
N ALA A 335 -14.59 48.95 -26.66
CA ALA A 335 -15.75 48.16 -27.09
C ALA A 335 -15.33 46.84 -27.70
N ARG A 336 -14.30 46.85 -28.56
CA ARG A 336 -13.77 45.64 -29.24
C ARG A 336 -13.14 44.68 -28.25
N LEU A 337 -12.32 45.17 -27.29
CA LEU A 337 -11.68 44.35 -26.30
C LEU A 337 -12.71 43.71 -25.36
N ASN A 338 -13.71 44.49 -24.91
CA ASN A 338 -14.78 43.97 -24.04
C ASN A 338 -15.60 42.87 -24.71
N ALA A 339 -15.94 43.07 -25.99
CA ALA A 339 -16.63 42.05 -26.78
C ALA A 339 -15.81 40.75 -26.91
N THR A 340 -14.50 40.86 -27.14
CA THR A 340 -13.59 39.70 -27.25
C THR A 340 -13.50 38.88 -25.95
N VAL A 341 -13.32 39.55 -24.81
CA VAL A 341 -13.25 38.92 -23.49
C VAL A 341 -14.57 38.27 -23.10
N ASN A 342 -15.71 38.93 -23.37
CA ASN A 342 -17.01 38.36 -23.09
C ASN A 342 -17.36 37.17 -24.00
N ALA A 343 -16.89 37.15 -25.25
CA ALA A 343 -17.06 36.00 -26.14
C ALA A 343 -16.26 34.77 -25.67
N GLN A 344 -15.15 34.95 -24.96
CA GLN A 344 -14.40 33.85 -24.35
C GLN A 344 -15.05 33.34 -23.07
N LYS A 345 -15.75 34.21 -22.29
CA LYS A 345 -16.54 33.81 -21.12
C LYS A 345 -17.65 32.80 -21.44
N SER A 346 -18.21 32.85 -22.63
CA SER A 346 -19.31 31.98 -23.07
C SER A 346 -18.85 30.62 -23.62
N LYS A 347 -17.53 30.37 -23.73
CA LYS A 347 -16.96 29.14 -24.28
C LYS A 347 -16.35 28.19 -23.22
N ASN A 348 -16.23 28.63 -21.99
CA ASN A 348 -15.81 27.87 -20.82
C ASN A 348 -16.98 27.71 -19.84
#